data_3ed4de68f77af450428d17df484a4959
#
_entry.id   3ed4de68f77af450428d17df484a4959
#
_cell.length_a   1.000
_cell.length_b   1.000
_cell.length_c   1.000
_cell.angle_alpha   90.00
_cell.angle_beta   90.00
_cell.angle_gamma   90.00
#
_symmetry.space_group_name_H-M   'P 1'
#
loop_
_entity.id
_entity.type
_entity.pdbx_description
1 polymer ?
#
loop_
_entity_poly.entity_id
_entity_poly.type
_entity_poly.pdbx_seq_one_letter_code
_entity_poly.pdbx_strand_id
1 'polypeptide(L)'
;MKLRLCSAVAAGLWLFLVLPARLNGAEPAYEAKPDHPFFQAFAPRKAPAPAGLVLREGDRLAICGDSITEQRMYSRIIETYLTVCVPELKITTRQFGWSGETAPGFLVRMTNDVLRFRPTLATTCYGMNDHGYRRYEAPIGAKYREAMTAIVRAFTNAGARVILGSPGCVGPKVAWTRATQEEMNLSLCELRNLGIEIAQAEGVGFADVFWPMLKATFFATQRYGDVYQLPGRDGVHPDWAGSFVMAYSFLKALGLNGDIGTITADLQAIQATASPGHEVKGFADGELRITSQRYPFCATGEINKDTTIRSGMTLVPFNAELNRFILVVTNAAAPRYIVTWGSGYRSYTREQLAKGVNLAEDFALNPFSEAFDRVDAAVAAKQAYETRQVKTLMHGDEGRADMEATVALTEKARQFYVDALAAAMVPVTHTIKITAQSP
;
A
#
# COMPACT_ATOMS: atom_id res chain seq x y z
N MET A 1 -76.03 26.90 49.64
CA MET A 1 -76.32 26.79 48.19
C MET A 1 -75.03 27.12 47.48
N LYS A 2 -74.26 26.14 47.11
CA LYS A 2 -72.94 26.32 46.49
C LYS A 2 -72.94 25.63 45.10
N LEU A 3 -72.83 26.41 44.04
CA LEU A 3 -72.61 25.93 42.68
C LEU A 3 -71.20 25.38 42.51
N ARG A 4 -71.07 24.22 41.93
CA ARG A 4 -69.81 23.66 41.43
C ARG A 4 -69.74 23.84 39.95
N LEU A 5 -68.74 24.58 39.46
CA LEU A 5 -68.31 24.61 38.06
C LEU A 5 -67.57 23.35 37.73
N CYS A 6 -67.94 22.65 36.65
CA CYS A 6 -67.13 21.59 36.01
C CYS A 6 -66.33 22.24 34.90
N SER A 7 -65.00 22.11 35.02
CA SER A 7 -64.05 22.48 33.95
C SER A 7 -63.80 21.26 33.06
N ALA A 8 -64.11 21.36 31.79
CA ALA A 8 -63.80 20.38 30.77
C ALA A 8 -62.36 20.64 30.26
N VAL A 9 -61.47 19.63 30.38
CA VAL A 9 -60.14 19.64 29.81
C VAL A 9 -60.21 19.05 28.41
N ALA A 10 -60.00 19.86 27.38
CA ALA A 10 -59.84 19.40 26.01
C ALA A 10 -58.39 18.90 25.76
N ALA A 11 -58.23 17.58 25.56
CA ALA A 11 -57.00 16.99 25.15
C ALA A 11 -56.79 17.16 23.64
N GLY A 12 -55.90 18.08 23.27
CA GLY A 12 -55.45 18.24 21.88
C GLY A 12 -54.46 17.14 21.48
N LEU A 13 -54.86 16.29 20.55
CA LEU A 13 -54.02 15.29 19.90
C LEU A 13 -53.12 15.99 18.87
N TRP A 14 -51.82 16.16 19.18
CA TRP A 14 -50.87 16.61 18.18
C TRP A 14 -50.35 15.40 17.38
N LEU A 15 -50.83 15.28 16.12
CA LEU A 15 -50.28 14.33 15.16
C LEU A 15 -48.93 14.86 14.64
N PHE A 16 -47.83 14.32 15.13
CA PHE A 16 -46.51 14.56 14.52
C PHE A 16 -46.44 13.78 13.21
N LEU A 17 -46.62 14.45 12.07
CA LEU A 17 -46.22 13.93 10.77
C LEU A 17 -44.70 13.85 10.74
N VAL A 18 -44.15 12.67 10.97
CA VAL A 18 -42.76 12.36 10.65
C VAL A 18 -42.63 12.23 9.14
N LEU A 19 -42.29 13.32 8.46
CA LEU A 19 -41.87 13.28 7.07
C LEU A 19 -40.56 12.46 7.03
N PRO A 20 -40.45 11.42 6.17
CA PRO A 20 -39.17 10.75 6.00
C PRO A 20 -38.18 11.77 5.44
N ALA A 21 -37.09 12.02 6.18
CA ALA A 21 -35.96 12.77 5.69
C ALA A 21 -35.49 12.10 4.39
N ARG A 22 -35.73 12.74 3.25
CA ARG A 22 -35.03 12.38 2.01
C ARG A 22 -33.57 12.60 2.29
N LEU A 23 -32.83 11.53 2.45
CA LEU A 23 -31.38 11.55 2.29
C LEU A 23 -31.13 12.05 0.86
N ASN A 24 -30.84 13.35 0.73
CA ASN A 24 -30.29 13.90 -0.49
C ASN A 24 -28.90 13.26 -0.63
N GLY A 25 -28.84 12.10 -1.25
CA GLY A 25 -27.59 11.53 -1.70
C GLY A 25 -27.01 12.48 -2.74
N ALA A 26 -25.93 13.21 -2.38
CA ALA A 26 -25.16 13.92 -3.38
C ALA A 26 -24.81 12.92 -4.50
N GLU A 27 -24.90 13.35 -5.76
CA GLU A 27 -24.48 12.50 -6.88
C GLU A 27 -23.06 12.00 -6.62
N PRO A 28 -22.77 10.72 -6.90
CA PRO A 28 -21.46 10.16 -6.64
C PRO A 28 -20.41 10.93 -7.44
N ALA A 29 -19.42 11.48 -6.75
CA ALA A 29 -18.28 12.08 -7.41
C ALA A 29 -17.46 10.99 -8.11
N TYR A 30 -16.90 11.30 -9.28
CA TYR A 30 -16.07 10.39 -10.07
C TYR A 30 -14.61 10.85 -10.09
N GLU A 31 -13.70 9.92 -10.33
CA GLU A 31 -12.29 10.22 -10.57
C GLU A 31 -12.11 11.00 -11.87
N ALA A 32 -11.13 11.88 -11.90
CA ALA A 32 -10.72 12.53 -13.12
C ALA A 32 -10.20 11.48 -14.12
N LYS A 33 -10.73 11.52 -15.34
CA LYS A 33 -10.30 10.64 -16.43
C LYS A 33 -9.20 11.34 -17.23
N PRO A 34 -8.16 10.62 -17.66
CA PRO A 34 -7.27 11.11 -18.69
C PRO A 34 -8.05 11.43 -19.99
N ASP A 35 -7.61 12.47 -20.72
CA ASP A 35 -8.22 12.86 -21.98
C ASP A 35 -7.82 11.89 -23.10
N HIS A 36 -8.43 10.72 -23.10
CA HIS A 36 -8.24 9.69 -24.11
C HIS A 36 -9.50 8.82 -24.21
N PRO A 37 -9.93 8.41 -25.44
CA PRO A 37 -11.13 7.60 -25.64
C PRO A 37 -11.20 6.31 -24.83
N PHE A 38 -10.07 5.65 -24.59
CA PHE A 38 -9.96 4.43 -23.80
C PHE A 38 -10.61 4.58 -22.40
N PHE A 39 -10.45 5.73 -21.76
CA PHE A 39 -10.97 5.94 -20.40
C PHE A 39 -12.44 6.34 -20.35
N GLN A 40 -13.05 6.69 -21.48
CA GLN A 40 -14.42 7.23 -21.49
C GLN A 40 -15.48 6.21 -21.09
N ALA A 41 -15.25 4.92 -21.39
CA ALA A 41 -16.17 3.82 -21.04
C ALA A 41 -16.23 3.58 -19.50
N PHE A 42 -15.21 3.94 -18.75
CA PHE A 42 -15.13 3.70 -17.30
C PHE A 42 -15.86 4.80 -16.51
N ALA A 43 -16.49 4.41 -15.40
CA ALA A 43 -17.13 5.32 -14.45
C ALA A 43 -16.57 5.10 -13.02
N PRO A 44 -15.26 5.32 -12.79
CA PRO A 44 -14.66 5.08 -11.49
C PRO A 44 -15.15 6.13 -10.49
N ARG A 45 -15.86 5.72 -9.43
CA ARG A 45 -16.24 6.62 -8.33
C ARG A 45 -14.99 7.18 -7.66
N LYS A 46 -15.07 8.38 -7.12
CA LYS A 46 -13.95 8.98 -6.38
C LYS A 46 -13.65 8.16 -5.13
N ALA A 47 -12.42 7.64 -5.03
CA ALA A 47 -11.96 6.91 -3.87
C ALA A 47 -11.85 7.85 -2.65
N PRO A 48 -12.24 7.41 -1.44
CA PRO A 48 -12.04 8.19 -0.23
C PRO A 48 -10.53 8.35 0.05
N ALA A 49 -10.13 9.57 0.39
CA ALA A 49 -8.79 9.82 0.87
C ALA A 49 -8.62 9.26 2.30
N PRO A 50 -7.44 8.76 2.69
CA PRO A 50 -7.19 8.34 4.06
C PRO A 50 -7.31 9.55 5.01
N ALA A 51 -7.93 9.35 6.18
CA ALA A 51 -8.12 10.38 7.19
C ALA A 51 -6.85 10.64 8.05
N GLY A 52 -5.68 10.23 7.58
CA GLY A 52 -4.40 10.31 8.28
C GLY A 52 -3.75 8.93 8.42
N LEU A 53 -2.73 8.84 9.27
CA LEU A 53 -2.02 7.58 9.50
C LEU A 53 -2.94 6.56 10.21
N VAL A 54 -3.21 5.45 9.52
CA VAL A 54 -4.02 4.35 10.05
C VAL A 54 -3.20 3.43 10.96
N LEU A 55 -1.90 3.30 10.68
CA LEU A 55 -0.97 2.46 11.43
C LEU A 55 -0.78 2.95 12.86
N ARG A 56 -0.62 2.00 13.78
CA ARG A 56 -0.27 2.24 15.19
C ARG A 56 0.95 1.42 15.56
N GLU A 57 1.76 1.92 16.49
CA GLU A 57 2.91 1.15 16.99
C GLU A 57 2.49 -0.25 17.46
N GLY A 58 3.22 -1.27 17.04
CA GLY A 58 2.98 -2.66 17.40
C GLY A 58 1.84 -3.34 16.65
N ASP A 59 1.29 -2.73 15.60
CA ASP A 59 0.25 -3.37 14.78
C ASP A 59 0.70 -4.72 14.22
N ARG A 60 -0.26 -5.64 14.17
CA ARG A 60 -0.17 -6.92 13.48
C ARG A 60 -1.02 -6.83 12.22
N LEU A 61 -0.35 -6.60 11.09
CA LEU A 61 -0.98 -6.43 9.78
C LEU A 61 -1.18 -7.78 9.09
N ALA A 62 -2.43 -8.14 8.78
CA ALA A 62 -2.77 -9.24 7.90
C ALA A 62 -2.94 -8.73 6.46
N ILE A 63 -2.18 -9.29 5.50
CA ILE A 63 -2.29 -8.99 4.07
C ILE A 63 -3.00 -10.16 3.41
N CYS A 64 -4.27 -9.97 3.03
CA CYS A 64 -5.16 -11.01 2.53
C CYS A 64 -5.53 -10.78 1.07
N GLY A 65 -5.62 -11.84 0.28
CA GLY A 65 -6.04 -11.79 -1.12
C GLY A 65 -5.84 -13.13 -1.82
N ASP A 66 -5.98 -13.12 -3.11
CA ASP A 66 -5.94 -14.29 -4.00
C ASP A 66 -4.51 -14.69 -4.44
N SER A 67 -4.38 -15.25 -5.65
CA SER A 67 -3.10 -15.67 -6.24
C SER A 67 -2.10 -14.51 -6.38
N ILE A 68 -2.56 -13.30 -6.64
CA ILE A 68 -1.70 -12.13 -6.76
C ILE A 68 -1.04 -11.82 -5.41
N THR A 69 -1.76 -11.99 -4.31
CA THR A 69 -1.20 -11.88 -2.95
C THR A 69 -0.27 -13.06 -2.64
N GLU A 70 -0.64 -14.27 -3.05
CA GLU A 70 0.20 -15.46 -2.85
C GLU A 70 1.55 -15.39 -3.56
N GLN A 71 1.68 -14.64 -4.66
CA GLN A 71 2.97 -14.35 -5.30
C GLN A 71 3.98 -13.65 -4.36
N ARG A 72 3.51 -13.04 -3.28
CA ARG A 72 4.35 -12.34 -2.28
C ARG A 72 5.18 -11.20 -2.87
N MET A 73 4.68 -10.54 -3.90
CA MET A 73 5.39 -9.43 -4.54
C MET A 73 4.95 -8.09 -3.93
N TYR A 74 3.69 -7.68 -4.09
CA TYR A 74 3.23 -6.43 -3.50
C TYR A 74 3.23 -6.46 -1.96
N SER A 75 2.94 -7.61 -1.35
CA SER A 75 2.99 -7.78 0.10
C SER A 75 4.41 -7.66 0.66
N ARG A 76 5.41 -8.19 -0.07
CA ARG A 76 6.84 -8.02 0.26
C ARG A 76 7.25 -6.55 0.18
N ILE A 77 6.84 -5.82 -0.87
CA ILE A 77 7.11 -4.39 -0.99
C ILE A 77 6.52 -3.61 0.20
N ILE A 78 5.27 -3.90 0.58
CA ILE A 78 4.62 -3.28 1.75
C ILE A 78 5.41 -3.57 3.03
N GLU A 79 5.72 -4.83 3.32
CA GLU A 79 6.45 -5.19 4.54
C GLU A 79 7.85 -4.62 4.59
N THR A 80 8.60 -4.68 3.47
CA THR A 80 9.93 -4.07 3.38
C THR A 80 9.86 -2.57 3.63
N TYR A 81 8.89 -1.87 3.03
CA TYR A 81 8.67 -0.44 3.29
C TYR A 81 8.39 -0.17 4.77
N LEU A 82 7.47 -0.89 5.39
CA LEU A 82 7.12 -0.71 6.80
C LEU A 82 8.33 -0.98 7.72
N THR A 83 9.19 -1.93 7.35
CA THR A 83 10.38 -2.27 8.12
C THR A 83 11.48 -1.22 8.01
N VAL A 84 11.75 -0.68 6.81
CA VAL A 84 12.90 0.23 6.60
C VAL A 84 12.54 1.70 6.68
N CYS A 85 11.34 2.09 6.21
CA CYS A 85 10.94 3.49 6.14
C CYS A 85 10.27 4.01 7.42
N VAL A 86 9.60 3.14 8.18
CA VAL A 86 8.88 3.50 9.42
C VAL A 86 9.11 2.50 10.56
N PRO A 87 10.39 2.12 10.84
CA PRO A 87 10.74 1.10 11.83
C PRO A 87 10.25 1.43 13.25
N GLU A 88 10.07 2.70 13.57
CA GLU A 88 9.56 3.18 14.85
C GLU A 88 8.14 2.67 15.16
N LEU A 89 7.35 2.34 14.13
CA LEU A 89 6.01 1.78 14.30
C LEU A 89 6.02 0.29 14.69
N LYS A 90 7.15 -0.40 14.57
CA LYS A 90 7.29 -1.82 14.97
C LYS A 90 6.19 -2.72 14.42
N ILE A 91 5.79 -2.49 13.17
CA ILE A 91 4.73 -3.27 12.52
C ILE A 91 5.20 -4.69 12.25
N THR A 92 4.37 -5.65 12.60
CA THR A 92 4.57 -7.04 12.18
C THR A 92 3.55 -7.41 11.12
N THR A 93 3.95 -8.11 10.07
CA THR A 93 3.05 -8.50 8.98
C THR A 93 2.91 -10.02 8.87
N ARG A 94 1.79 -10.45 8.29
CA ARG A 94 1.57 -11.81 7.78
C ARG A 94 0.88 -11.75 6.44
N GLN A 95 1.34 -12.58 5.51
CA GLN A 95 0.76 -12.74 4.18
C GLN A 95 -0.15 -13.99 4.18
N PHE A 96 -1.39 -13.83 3.65
CA PHE A 96 -2.43 -14.85 3.63
C PHE A 96 -3.03 -15.07 2.24
N GLY A 97 -2.25 -14.85 1.18
CA GLY A 97 -2.69 -15.07 -0.19
C GLY A 97 -3.02 -16.53 -0.49
N TRP A 98 -4.03 -16.76 -1.33
CA TRP A 98 -4.46 -18.09 -1.73
C TRP A 98 -4.92 -18.11 -3.19
N SER A 99 -4.23 -18.89 -4.03
CA SER A 99 -4.49 -18.95 -5.47
C SER A 99 -5.92 -19.33 -5.82
N GLY A 100 -6.51 -18.61 -6.76
CA GLY A 100 -7.86 -18.84 -7.27
C GLY A 100 -8.97 -18.41 -6.30
N GLU A 101 -8.63 -17.82 -5.16
CA GLU A 101 -9.60 -17.53 -4.12
C GLU A 101 -10.50 -16.33 -4.50
N THR A 102 -11.78 -16.48 -4.22
CA THR A 102 -12.80 -15.43 -4.26
C THR A 102 -13.10 -14.92 -2.85
N ALA A 103 -13.75 -13.78 -2.72
CA ALA A 103 -14.18 -13.24 -1.43
C ALA A 103 -15.03 -14.26 -0.62
N PRO A 104 -16.02 -14.97 -1.19
CA PRO A 104 -16.71 -16.04 -0.47
C PRO A 104 -15.80 -17.19 -0.02
N GLY A 105 -14.80 -17.56 -0.82
CA GLY A 105 -13.83 -18.61 -0.45
C GLY A 105 -13.00 -18.22 0.76
N PHE A 106 -12.51 -16.99 0.78
CA PHE A 106 -11.77 -16.44 1.92
C PHE A 106 -12.61 -16.41 3.20
N LEU A 107 -13.87 -15.99 3.10
CA LEU A 107 -14.77 -15.94 4.25
C LEU A 107 -14.89 -17.29 4.98
N VAL A 108 -14.84 -18.41 4.24
CA VAL A 108 -14.90 -19.76 4.81
C VAL A 108 -13.68 -20.07 5.67
N ARG A 109 -12.48 -19.68 5.23
CA ARG A 109 -11.22 -20.04 5.93
C ARG A 109 -10.71 -18.96 6.90
N MET A 110 -11.17 -17.70 6.79
CA MET A 110 -10.54 -16.56 7.46
C MET A 110 -10.48 -16.71 8.99
N THR A 111 -11.47 -17.33 9.61
CA THR A 111 -11.49 -17.53 11.07
C THR A 111 -10.35 -18.46 11.49
N ASN A 112 -10.19 -19.58 10.80
CA ASN A 112 -9.17 -20.56 11.10
C ASN A 112 -7.76 -20.08 10.70
N ASP A 113 -7.63 -19.46 9.52
CA ASP A 113 -6.32 -19.20 8.93
C ASP A 113 -5.77 -17.82 9.31
N VAL A 114 -6.64 -16.83 9.61
CA VAL A 114 -6.23 -15.43 9.79
C VAL A 114 -6.58 -14.90 11.17
N LEU A 115 -7.83 -15.01 11.61
CA LEU A 115 -8.27 -14.41 12.88
C LEU A 115 -7.61 -15.07 14.10
N ARG A 116 -7.20 -16.34 14.02
CA ARG A 116 -6.43 -17.01 15.09
C ARG A 116 -5.12 -16.29 15.42
N PHE A 117 -4.50 -15.60 14.46
CA PHE A 117 -3.28 -14.80 14.67
C PHE A 117 -3.54 -13.39 15.20
N ARG A 118 -4.80 -13.07 15.50
CA ARG A 118 -5.26 -11.83 16.15
C ARG A 118 -4.71 -10.57 15.45
N PRO A 119 -4.95 -10.36 14.15
CA PRO A 119 -4.55 -9.14 13.48
C PRO A 119 -5.20 -7.92 14.14
N THR A 120 -4.48 -6.79 14.18
CA THR A 120 -5.01 -5.49 14.64
C THR A 120 -5.34 -4.58 13.47
N LEU A 121 -4.84 -4.94 12.29
CA LEU A 121 -5.09 -4.29 11.02
C LEU A 121 -5.11 -5.36 9.93
N ALA A 122 -6.03 -5.24 8.97
CA ALA A 122 -6.08 -6.12 7.81
C ALA A 122 -6.19 -5.31 6.52
N THR A 123 -5.50 -5.76 5.48
CA THR A 123 -5.75 -5.35 4.10
C THR A 123 -6.34 -6.51 3.33
N THR A 124 -7.29 -6.25 2.44
CA THR A 124 -7.91 -7.25 1.56
C THR A 124 -7.76 -6.83 0.10
N CYS A 125 -7.52 -7.80 -0.80
CA CYS A 125 -7.44 -7.54 -2.25
C CYS A 125 -8.13 -8.69 -2.99
N TYR A 126 -9.47 -8.61 -3.08
CA TYR A 126 -10.34 -9.57 -3.77
C TYR A 126 -11.07 -8.89 -4.92
N GLY A 127 -11.67 -9.67 -5.81
CA GLY A 127 -12.41 -9.21 -6.98
C GLY A 127 -11.90 -9.77 -8.29
N MET A 128 -10.59 -10.12 -8.37
CA MET A 128 -10.00 -10.65 -9.61
C MET A 128 -10.63 -12.00 -10.00
N ASN A 129 -10.88 -12.89 -9.06
CA ASN A 129 -11.58 -14.15 -9.33
C ASN A 129 -13.10 -14.01 -9.23
N ASP A 130 -13.59 -13.06 -8.43
CA ASP A 130 -15.02 -12.83 -8.20
C ASP A 130 -15.74 -12.36 -9.46
N HIS A 131 -15.09 -11.57 -10.35
CA HIS A 131 -15.70 -11.12 -11.60
C HIS A 131 -15.84 -12.24 -12.63
N GLY A 132 -15.27 -13.43 -12.38
CA GLY A 132 -15.40 -14.62 -13.21
C GLY A 132 -14.83 -14.47 -14.61
N TYR A 133 -13.93 -13.50 -14.84
CA TYR A 133 -13.31 -13.19 -16.13
C TYR A 133 -14.32 -12.99 -17.25
N ARG A 134 -15.37 -12.20 -16.98
CA ARG A 134 -16.47 -11.94 -17.90
C ARG A 134 -17.05 -10.54 -17.69
N ARG A 135 -17.95 -10.16 -18.60
CA ARG A 135 -18.75 -8.95 -18.49
C ARG A 135 -19.49 -8.92 -17.17
N TYR A 136 -19.62 -7.74 -16.58
CA TYR A 136 -20.36 -7.51 -15.34
C TYR A 136 -21.85 -7.87 -15.48
N GLU A 137 -22.34 -8.58 -14.48
CA GLU A 137 -23.74 -8.89 -14.26
C GLU A 137 -24.10 -8.62 -12.79
N ALA A 138 -25.33 -8.17 -12.53
CA ALA A 138 -25.76 -7.83 -11.17
C ALA A 138 -25.55 -8.95 -10.11
N PRO A 139 -25.72 -10.25 -10.40
CA PRO A 139 -25.43 -11.32 -9.44
C PRO A 139 -23.96 -11.38 -9.01
N ILE A 140 -23.00 -11.02 -9.89
CA ILE A 140 -21.57 -10.94 -9.55
C ILE A 140 -21.36 -9.90 -8.45
N GLY A 141 -21.89 -8.69 -8.68
CA GLY A 141 -21.80 -7.60 -7.73
C GLY A 141 -22.49 -7.90 -6.40
N ALA A 142 -23.66 -8.53 -6.44
CA ALA A 142 -24.41 -8.91 -5.24
C ALA A 142 -23.63 -9.89 -4.37
N LYS A 143 -23.09 -10.95 -4.96
CA LYS A 143 -22.28 -11.97 -4.27
C LYS A 143 -20.98 -11.38 -3.70
N TYR A 144 -20.28 -10.54 -4.47
CA TYR A 144 -19.08 -9.85 -4.03
C TYR A 144 -19.38 -8.91 -2.85
N ARG A 145 -20.45 -8.10 -2.94
CA ARG A 145 -20.88 -7.19 -1.87
C ARG A 145 -21.19 -7.94 -0.58
N GLU A 146 -21.97 -9.01 -0.65
CA GLU A 146 -22.32 -9.82 0.50
C GLU A 146 -21.07 -10.36 1.20
N ALA A 147 -20.18 -11.03 0.45
CA ALA A 147 -18.97 -11.64 1.00
C ALA A 147 -18.00 -10.59 1.56
N MET A 148 -17.73 -9.50 0.82
CA MET A 148 -16.82 -8.47 1.30
C MET A 148 -17.34 -7.74 2.52
N THR A 149 -18.64 -7.48 2.61
CA THR A 149 -19.26 -6.91 3.82
C THR A 149 -19.09 -7.84 5.02
N ALA A 150 -19.32 -9.14 4.83
CA ALA A 150 -19.13 -10.13 5.88
C ALA A 150 -17.65 -10.23 6.33
N ILE A 151 -16.70 -10.18 5.39
CA ILE A 151 -15.25 -10.17 5.69
C ILE A 151 -14.88 -8.95 6.53
N VAL A 152 -15.30 -7.75 6.11
CA VAL A 152 -15.04 -6.51 6.85
C VAL A 152 -15.58 -6.61 8.27
N ARG A 153 -16.83 -7.06 8.42
CA ARG A 153 -17.46 -7.23 9.74
C ARG A 153 -16.78 -8.29 10.60
N ALA A 154 -16.30 -9.38 10.01
CA ALA A 154 -15.57 -10.41 10.76
C ALA A 154 -14.26 -9.86 11.32
N PHE A 155 -13.50 -9.06 10.56
CA PHE A 155 -12.31 -8.39 11.07
C PHE A 155 -12.63 -7.33 12.13
N THR A 156 -13.61 -6.47 11.90
CA THR A 156 -13.98 -5.41 12.84
C THR A 156 -14.52 -5.97 14.15
N ASN A 157 -15.34 -7.04 14.09
CA ASN A 157 -15.80 -7.77 15.27
C ASN A 157 -14.67 -8.43 16.06
N ALA A 158 -13.59 -8.82 15.38
CA ALA A 158 -12.36 -9.32 16.01
C ALA A 158 -11.44 -8.19 16.54
N GLY A 159 -11.85 -6.93 16.43
CA GLY A 159 -11.10 -5.75 16.88
C GLY A 159 -10.03 -5.25 15.89
N ALA A 160 -10.00 -5.76 14.66
CA ALA A 160 -9.07 -5.29 13.65
C ALA A 160 -9.64 -4.12 12.85
N ARG A 161 -8.81 -3.12 12.56
CA ARG A 161 -9.10 -2.09 11.54
C ARG A 161 -8.93 -2.72 10.16
N VAL A 162 -9.65 -2.20 9.16
CA VAL A 162 -9.63 -2.76 7.80
C VAL A 162 -9.32 -1.68 6.78
N ILE A 163 -8.46 -2.02 5.82
CA ILE A 163 -8.31 -1.32 4.55
C ILE A 163 -8.81 -2.28 3.46
N LEU A 164 -9.99 -2.00 2.93
CA LEU A 164 -10.54 -2.77 1.82
C LEU A 164 -9.84 -2.34 0.52
N GLY A 165 -9.14 -3.26 -0.14
CA GLY A 165 -8.52 -3.01 -1.44
C GLY A 165 -9.42 -3.43 -2.59
N SER A 166 -9.43 -2.64 -3.66
CA SER A 166 -10.04 -3.07 -4.92
C SER A 166 -9.17 -4.13 -5.61
N PRO A 167 -9.73 -4.91 -6.56
CA PRO A 167 -8.89 -5.69 -7.48
C PRO A 167 -7.96 -4.79 -8.29
N GLY A 168 -6.94 -5.39 -8.94
CA GLY A 168 -6.17 -4.75 -10.01
C GLY A 168 -6.93 -4.71 -11.32
N CYS A 169 -6.27 -4.29 -12.42
CA CYS A 169 -6.80 -4.39 -13.77
C CYS A 169 -6.25 -5.63 -14.51
N VAL A 170 -6.90 -6.02 -15.60
CA VAL A 170 -6.40 -7.08 -16.48
C VAL A 170 -5.75 -6.52 -17.74
N GLY A 171 -4.81 -7.28 -18.30
CA GLY A 171 -4.13 -7.02 -19.55
C GLY A 171 -4.90 -7.53 -20.77
N PRO A 172 -4.31 -7.37 -21.97
CA PRO A 172 -4.99 -7.68 -23.23
C PRO A 172 -5.17 -9.18 -23.51
N LYS A 173 -4.44 -10.05 -22.83
CA LYS A 173 -4.42 -11.49 -23.13
C LYS A 173 -4.66 -12.30 -21.85
N VAL A 174 -5.91 -12.71 -21.64
CA VAL A 174 -6.30 -13.67 -20.60
C VAL A 174 -6.76 -14.93 -21.31
N ALA A 175 -5.93 -15.97 -21.30
CA ALA A 175 -6.09 -17.13 -22.17
C ALA A 175 -7.30 -18.02 -21.87
N TRP A 176 -7.86 -17.96 -20.67
CA TRP A 176 -8.95 -18.84 -20.21
C TRP A 176 -10.35 -18.22 -20.33
N THR A 177 -10.47 -17.08 -21.00
CA THR A 177 -11.76 -16.42 -21.24
C THR A 177 -11.93 -16.00 -22.68
N ARG A 178 -13.19 -15.77 -23.07
CA ARG A 178 -13.55 -15.14 -24.36
C ARG A 178 -13.96 -13.67 -24.20
N ALA A 179 -14.07 -13.18 -22.97
CA ALA A 179 -14.36 -11.78 -22.72
C ALA A 179 -13.20 -10.91 -23.16
N THR A 180 -13.53 -9.73 -23.67
CA THR A 180 -12.54 -8.74 -24.06
C THR A 180 -11.87 -8.12 -22.83
N GLN A 181 -10.71 -7.52 -22.99
CA GLN A 181 -10.04 -6.75 -21.94
C GLN A 181 -10.95 -5.65 -21.37
N GLU A 182 -11.69 -4.96 -22.26
CA GLU A 182 -12.61 -3.90 -21.86
C GLU A 182 -13.74 -4.42 -21.01
N GLU A 183 -14.42 -5.50 -21.41
CA GLU A 183 -15.50 -6.11 -20.62
C GLU A 183 -15.05 -6.53 -19.23
N MET A 184 -13.88 -7.14 -19.13
CA MET A 184 -13.30 -7.55 -17.85
C MET A 184 -12.94 -6.34 -16.98
N ASN A 185 -12.30 -5.32 -17.54
CA ASN A 185 -11.92 -4.13 -16.79
C ASN A 185 -13.14 -3.28 -16.39
N LEU A 186 -14.20 -3.25 -17.18
CA LEU A 186 -15.46 -2.65 -16.76
C LEU A 186 -16.08 -3.41 -15.58
N SER A 187 -16.06 -4.74 -15.61
CA SER A 187 -16.51 -5.56 -14.47
C SER A 187 -15.69 -5.30 -13.21
N LEU A 188 -14.36 -5.22 -13.31
CA LEU A 188 -13.46 -4.92 -12.19
C LEU A 188 -13.65 -3.47 -11.67
N CYS A 189 -13.96 -2.51 -12.55
CA CYS A 189 -14.33 -1.15 -12.18
C CYS A 189 -15.61 -1.11 -11.35
N GLU A 190 -16.62 -1.92 -11.70
CA GLU A 190 -17.84 -2.04 -10.91
C GLU A 190 -17.56 -2.67 -9.53
N LEU A 191 -16.77 -3.74 -9.44
CA LEU A 191 -16.37 -4.32 -8.15
C LEU A 191 -15.57 -3.33 -7.29
N ARG A 192 -14.70 -2.52 -7.90
CA ARG A 192 -14.03 -1.41 -7.21
C ARG A 192 -15.03 -0.41 -6.64
N ASN A 193 -16.01 0.01 -7.44
CA ASN A 193 -17.05 0.95 -7.01
C ASN A 193 -17.90 0.39 -5.85
N LEU A 194 -18.23 -0.90 -5.91
CA LEU A 194 -18.88 -1.62 -4.81
C LEU A 194 -18.01 -1.65 -3.56
N GLY A 195 -16.69 -1.84 -3.71
CA GLY A 195 -15.72 -1.79 -2.60
C GLY A 195 -15.73 -0.43 -1.89
N ILE A 196 -15.82 0.68 -2.64
CA ILE A 196 -15.95 2.03 -2.07
C ILE A 196 -17.24 2.16 -1.25
N GLU A 197 -18.37 1.69 -1.80
CA GLU A 197 -19.66 1.72 -1.09
C GLU A 197 -19.60 0.91 0.22
N ILE A 198 -19.01 -0.28 0.18
CA ILE A 198 -18.82 -1.12 1.37
C ILE A 198 -17.94 -0.40 2.39
N ALA A 199 -16.79 0.13 1.97
CA ALA A 199 -15.89 0.84 2.87
C ALA A 199 -16.56 2.04 3.55
N GLN A 200 -17.35 2.80 2.81
CA GLN A 200 -18.13 3.92 3.34
C GLN A 200 -19.23 3.45 4.31
N ALA A 201 -19.97 2.40 3.96
CA ALA A 201 -21.06 1.88 4.79
C ALA A 201 -20.56 1.26 6.11
N GLU A 202 -19.41 0.58 6.08
CA GLU A 202 -18.80 -0.08 7.25
C GLU A 202 -17.79 0.84 8.00
N GLY A 203 -17.55 2.06 7.52
CA GLY A 203 -16.65 3.02 8.16
C GLY A 203 -15.18 2.59 8.17
N VAL A 204 -14.73 1.89 7.14
CA VAL A 204 -13.35 1.38 7.00
C VAL A 204 -12.59 2.09 5.88
N GLY A 205 -11.24 1.93 5.86
CA GLY A 205 -10.41 2.52 4.83
C GLY A 205 -10.54 1.80 3.49
N PHE A 206 -10.13 2.48 2.41
CA PHE A 206 -10.15 1.93 1.06
C PHE A 206 -8.82 2.15 0.34
N ALA A 207 -8.28 1.09 -0.29
CA ALA A 207 -7.12 1.16 -1.17
C ALA A 207 -7.56 1.01 -2.64
N ASP A 208 -7.44 2.09 -3.40
CA ASP A 208 -7.73 2.08 -4.83
C ASP A 208 -6.57 1.48 -5.62
N VAL A 209 -6.63 0.21 -5.89
CA VAL A 209 -5.63 -0.49 -6.71
C VAL A 209 -5.97 -0.37 -8.20
N PHE A 210 -7.26 -0.53 -8.55
CA PHE A 210 -7.71 -0.63 -9.94
C PHE A 210 -7.38 0.60 -10.78
N TRP A 211 -7.82 1.77 -10.35
CA TRP A 211 -7.75 2.97 -11.19
C TRP A 211 -6.32 3.47 -11.43
N PRO A 212 -5.44 3.55 -10.41
CA PRO A 212 -4.02 3.82 -10.64
C PRO A 212 -3.34 2.79 -11.53
N MET A 213 -3.64 1.49 -11.35
CA MET A 213 -3.04 0.42 -12.13
C MET A 213 -3.50 0.45 -13.59
N LEU A 214 -4.79 0.70 -13.86
CA LEU A 214 -5.32 0.83 -15.22
C LEU A 214 -4.67 2.00 -15.96
N LYS A 215 -4.54 3.17 -15.31
CA LYS A 215 -3.85 4.32 -15.87
C LYS A 215 -2.36 4.03 -16.13
N ALA A 216 -1.68 3.45 -15.15
CA ALA A 216 -0.28 3.08 -15.28
C ALA A 216 -0.05 2.07 -16.41
N THR A 217 -0.94 1.06 -16.56
CA THR A 217 -0.90 0.10 -17.66
C THR A 217 -0.99 0.81 -19.01
N PHE A 218 -1.98 1.67 -19.18
CA PHE A 218 -2.19 2.39 -20.44
C PHE A 218 -0.98 3.25 -20.81
N PHE A 219 -0.50 4.10 -19.91
CA PHE A 219 0.61 5.00 -20.20
C PHE A 219 1.96 4.28 -20.32
N ALA A 220 2.18 3.19 -19.57
CA ALA A 220 3.37 2.38 -19.72
C ALA A 220 3.44 1.67 -21.08
N THR A 221 2.31 1.13 -21.55
CA THR A 221 2.22 0.53 -22.88
C THR A 221 2.49 1.57 -23.98
N GLN A 222 1.96 2.78 -23.85
CA GLN A 222 2.26 3.87 -24.79
C GLN A 222 3.73 4.26 -24.79
N ARG A 223 4.38 4.25 -23.63
CA ARG A 223 5.78 4.66 -23.48
C ARG A 223 6.78 3.58 -23.88
N TYR A 224 6.48 2.31 -23.58
CA TYR A 224 7.43 1.19 -23.69
C TYR A 224 7.00 0.13 -24.70
N GLY A 225 5.81 0.28 -25.32
CA GLY A 225 5.24 -0.67 -26.28
C GLY A 225 4.52 -1.85 -25.63
N ASP A 226 3.91 -2.69 -26.48
CA ASP A 226 3.04 -3.82 -26.06
C ASP A 226 3.78 -4.94 -25.31
N VAL A 227 5.10 -4.94 -25.34
CA VAL A 227 5.94 -5.89 -24.58
C VAL A 227 5.95 -5.58 -23.08
N TYR A 228 5.58 -4.35 -22.70
CA TYR A 228 5.46 -3.94 -21.31
C TYR A 228 4.06 -4.28 -20.79
N GLN A 229 3.96 -5.34 -20.01
CA GLN A 229 2.70 -5.91 -19.56
C GLN A 229 2.54 -5.74 -18.03
N LEU A 230 2.12 -4.56 -17.61
CA LEU A 230 1.98 -4.23 -16.18
C LEU A 230 1.06 -5.21 -15.42
N PRO A 231 -0.11 -5.66 -15.97
CA PRO A 231 -0.94 -6.69 -15.33
C PRO A 231 -0.39 -8.10 -15.42
N GLY A 232 0.84 -8.27 -15.92
CA GLY A 232 1.49 -9.56 -16.10
C GLY A 232 1.32 -10.17 -17.50
N ARG A 233 2.16 -11.17 -17.81
CA ARG A 233 2.23 -11.79 -19.14
C ARG A 233 1.00 -12.62 -19.47
N ASP A 234 0.31 -13.15 -18.47
CA ASP A 234 -0.98 -13.83 -18.60
C ASP A 234 -2.17 -12.87 -18.51
N GLY A 235 -1.91 -11.59 -18.32
CA GLY A 235 -2.88 -10.52 -18.21
C GLY A 235 -3.54 -10.38 -16.85
N VAL A 236 -3.12 -11.15 -15.82
CA VAL A 236 -3.76 -11.18 -14.49
C VAL A 236 -2.77 -11.06 -13.35
N HIS A 237 -1.61 -11.70 -13.47
CA HIS A 237 -0.62 -11.80 -12.41
C HIS A 237 0.54 -10.83 -12.67
N PRO A 238 0.51 -9.62 -12.07
CA PRO A 238 1.54 -8.62 -12.29
C PRO A 238 2.90 -9.10 -11.82
N ASP A 239 3.94 -8.73 -12.57
CA ASP A 239 5.33 -8.84 -12.14
C ASP A 239 5.68 -7.64 -11.24
N TRP A 240 6.95 -7.39 -10.94
CA TRP A 240 7.39 -6.42 -9.95
C TRP A 240 6.89 -5.00 -10.18
N ALA A 241 6.83 -4.51 -11.42
CA ALA A 241 6.35 -3.15 -11.69
C ALA A 241 4.86 -2.99 -11.36
N GLY A 242 4.01 -3.94 -11.76
CA GLY A 242 2.59 -3.91 -11.44
C GLY A 242 2.33 -4.12 -9.95
N SER A 243 3.04 -5.06 -9.33
CA SER A 243 3.01 -5.28 -7.88
C SER A 243 3.43 -4.05 -7.10
N PHE A 244 4.37 -3.25 -7.63
CA PHE A 244 4.76 -1.99 -7.01
C PHE A 244 3.62 -0.96 -7.04
N VAL A 245 2.92 -0.82 -8.15
CA VAL A 245 1.74 0.06 -8.24
C VAL A 245 0.64 -0.35 -7.26
N MET A 246 0.43 -1.67 -7.08
CA MET A 246 -0.49 -2.18 -6.05
C MET A 246 -0.03 -1.81 -4.64
N ALA A 247 1.25 -2.06 -4.31
CA ALA A 247 1.83 -1.72 -3.01
C ALA A 247 1.72 -0.23 -2.71
N TYR A 248 2.01 0.64 -3.70
CA TYR A 248 1.84 2.09 -3.58
C TYR A 248 0.40 2.46 -3.16
N SER A 249 -0.61 1.87 -3.79
CA SER A 249 -2.02 2.13 -3.45
C SER A 249 -2.33 1.75 -1.98
N PHE A 250 -1.83 0.64 -1.49
CA PHE A 250 -2.00 0.24 -0.09
C PHE A 250 -1.23 1.14 0.87
N LEU A 251 0.02 1.49 0.58
CA LEU A 251 0.82 2.39 1.41
C LEU A 251 0.17 3.78 1.54
N LYS A 252 -0.42 4.29 0.45
CA LYS A 252 -1.22 5.52 0.47
C LYS A 252 -2.46 5.38 1.34
N ALA A 253 -3.20 4.28 1.20
CA ALA A 253 -4.41 4.02 1.98
C ALA A 253 -4.14 3.82 3.49
N LEU A 254 -2.93 3.37 3.86
CA LEU A 254 -2.45 3.30 5.23
C LEU A 254 -2.14 4.70 5.82
N GLY A 255 -2.18 5.74 5.01
CA GLY A 255 -2.00 7.14 5.44
C GLY A 255 -0.54 7.53 5.64
N LEU A 256 0.40 6.76 5.08
CA LEU A 256 1.82 7.10 5.12
C LEU A 256 2.11 8.38 4.34
N ASN A 257 2.92 9.24 4.90
CA ASN A 257 3.27 10.54 4.32
C ASN A 257 4.60 10.53 3.56
N GLY A 258 5.40 9.47 3.70
CA GLY A 258 6.68 9.31 2.98
C GLY A 258 7.81 10.23 3.45
N ASP A 259 7.69 10.82 4.60
CA ASP A 259 8.78 11.59 5.20
C ASP A 259 9.79 10.63 5.86
N ILE A 260 10.83 10.27 5.10
CA ILE A 260 11.88 9.35 5.57
C ILE A 260 12.90 10.12 6.42
N GLY A 261 13.30 11.29 5.98
CA GLY A 261 14.22 12.14 6.73
C GLY A 261 14.58 13.42 6.00
N THR A 262 14.92 14.44 6.78
CA THR A 262 15.48 15.69 6.30
C THR A 262 16.79 15.96 7.00
N ILE A 263 17.83 16.21 6.21
CA ILE A 263 19.17 16.57 6.65
C ILE A 263 19.42 18.01 6.21
N THR A 264 19.77 18.89 7.15
CA THR A 264 20.09 20.29 6.86
C THR A 264 21.54 20.56 7.19
N ALA A 265 22.30 21.08 6.22
CA ALA A 265 23.69 21.48 6.36
C ALA A 265 23.84 23.00 6.14
N ASP A 266 24.44 23.69 7.10
CA ASP A 266 24.81 25.10 7.00
C ASP A 266 26.31 25.21 6.66
N LEU A 267 26.61 25.63 5.44
CA LEU A 267 28.00 25.68 4.97
C LEU A 267 28.82 26.83 5.59
N GLN A 268 28.17 27.88 6.05
CA GLN A 268 28.85 29.01 6.68
C GLN A 268 29.14 28.72 8.15
N ALA A 269 28.16 28.21 8.89
CA ALA A 269 28.30 27.87 10.30
C ALA A 269 29.04 26.53 10.52
N ILE A 270 29.23 25.73 9.48
CA ILE A 270 29.79 24.36 9.54
C ILE A 270 28.98 23.52 10.56
N GLN A 271 27.67 23.59 10.48
CA GLN A 271 26.73 22.89 11.36
C GLN A 271 25.72 22.10 10.52
N ALA A 272 25.28 21.00 11.09
CA ALA A 272 24.21 20.20 10.47
C ALA A 272 23.23 19.65 11.49
N THR A 273 21.99 19.49 11.05
CA THR A 273 20.91 18.86 11.82
C THR A 273 20.22 17.78 11.00
N ALA A 274 19.56 16.86 11.67
CA ALA A 274 18.81 15.78 11.05
C ALA A 274 17.46 15.57 11.77
N SER A 275 16.45 15.15 11.01
CA SER A 275 15.16 14.75 11.58
C SER A 275 15.27 13.46 12.41
N PRO A 276 14.27 13.12 13.23
CA PRO A 276 14.27 11.89 14.05
C PRO A 276 14.55 10.62 13.22
N GLY A 277 15.32 9.71 13.80
CA GLY A 277 15.83 8.49 13.13
C GLY A 277 17.17 8.65 12.41
N HIS A 278 17.73 9.88 12.41
CA HIS A 278 19.04 10.21 11.82
C HIS A 278 19.87 11.01 12.82
N GLU A 279 21.14 10.64 12.97
CA GLU A 279 22.07 11.28 13.90
C GLU A 279 23.27 11.83 13.15
N VAL A 280 23.51 13.13 13.25
CA VAL A 280 24.72 13.75 12.69
C VAL A 280 25.92 13.37 13.56
N LYS A 281 26.90 12.69 12.98
CA LYS A 281 28.15 12.27 13.65
C LYS A 281 29.29 13.29 13.46
N GLY A 282 29.17 14.16 12.48
CA GLY A 282 30.16 15.23 12.21
C GLY A 282 29.88 15.91 10.89
N PHE A 283 30.32 17.18 10.80
CA PHE A 283 30.32 17.94 9.56
C PHE A 283 31.60 18.80 9.50
N ALA A 284 32.47 18.51 8.55
CA ALA A 284 33.71 19.24 8.32
C ALA A 284 34.11 19.13 6.84
N ASP A 285 34.77 20.13 6.29
CA ASP A 285 35.31 20.15 4.91
C ASP A 285 34.28 19.74 3.82
N GLY A 286 33.00 20.07 4.05
CA GLY A 286 31.91 19.71 3.15
C GLY A 286 31.48 18.25 3.26
N GLU A 287 32.04 17.46 4.17
CA GLU A 287 31.67 16.07 4.42
C GLU A 287 30.78 15.97 5.66
N LEU A 288 29.54 15.51 5.44
CA LEU A 288 28.53 15.30 6.47
C LEU A 288 28.38 13.80 6.72
N ARG A 289 28.79 13.34 7.93
CA ARG A 289 28.66 11.95 8.37
C ARG A 289 27.41 11.77 9.22
N ILE A 290 26.57 10.80 8.86
CA ILE A 290 25.26 10.54 9.48
C ILE A 290 25.13 9.05 9.78
N THR A 291 24.50 8.71 10.92
CA THR A 291 24.01 7.35 11.20
C THR A 291 22.49 7.38 11.16
N SER A 292 21.88 6.53 10.35
CA SER A 292 20.45 6.46 10.11
C SER A 292 19.88 5.13 10.57
N GLN A 293 18.82 5.16 11.37
CA GLN A 293 18.07 3.98 11.85
C GLN A 293 16.88 3.64 10.93
N ARG A 294 16.53 4.54 10.01
CA ARG A 294 15.53 4.35 8.96
C ARG A 294 16.12 4.74 7.63
N TYR A 295 15.69 4.10 6.55
CA TYR A 295 16.25 4.34 5.24
C TYR A 295 15.16 4.60 4.20
N PRO A 296 15.50 5.29 3.10
CA PRO A 296 14.60 5.37 1.96
C PRO A 296 14.36 3.98 1.35
N PHE A 297 13.24 3.79 0.72
CA PHE A 297 12.98 2.61 -0.09
C PHE A 297 13.92 2.61 -1.30
N CYS A 298 14.72 1.56 -1.42
CA CYS A 298 15.68 1.39 -2.51
C CYS A 298 15.14 0.39 -3.52
N ALA A 299 15.50 0.57 -4.80
CA ALA A 299 15.22 -0.42 -5.82
C ALA A 299 16.22 -0.31 -6.97
N THR A 300 16.56 -1.45 -7.54
CA THR A 300 17.43 -1.58 -8.70
C THR A 300 16.63 -2.08 -9.90
N GLY A 301 17.24 -2.11 -11.06
CA GLY A 301 16.67 -2.60 -12.30
C GLY A 301 16.45 -1.52 -13.35
N GLU A 302 16.07 -1.95 -14.55
CA GLU A 302 15.84 -1.08 -15.69
C GLU A 302 14.43 -0.47 -15.61
N ILE A 303 14.34 0.84 -15.89
CA ILE A 303 13.06 1.59 -15.78
C ILE A 303 12.05 1.25 -16.89
N ASN A 304 12.48 0.55 -17.92
CA ASN A 304 11.66 0.16 -19.07
C ASN A 304 11.29 -1.33 -19.07
N LYS A 305 11.48 -2.03 -17.94
CA LYS A 305 11.10 -3.45 -17.79
C LYS A 305 10.07 -3.63 -16.70
N ASP A 306 8.94 -4.23 -17.07
CA ASP A 306 7.84 -4.58 -16.17
C ASP A 306 8.25 -5.56 -15.04
N THR A 307 9.38 -6.25 -15.23
CA THR A 307 9.95 -7.21 -14.27
C THR A 307 10.82 -6.58 -13.19
N THR A 308 10.84 -5.24 -13.04
CA THR A 308 11.66 -4.58 -12.03
C THR A 308 10.84 -3.63 -11.13
N ILE A 309 11.17 -3.59 -9.84
CA ILE A 309 10.55 -2.67 -8.88
C ILE A 309 10.81 -1.22 -9.28
N ARG A 310 12.03 -0.91 -9.72
CA ARG A 310 12.40 0.45 -10.12
C ARG A 310 11.55 0.99 -11.27
N SER A 311 11.17 0.14 -12.22
CA SER A 311 10.23 0.51 -13.27
C SER A 311 8.89 0.92 -12.68
N GLY A 312 8.33 0.13 -11.76
CA GLY A 312 7.09 0.44 -11.06
C GLY A 312 7.13 1.77 -10.32
N MET A 313 8.26 2.10 -9.69
CA MET A 313 8.45 3.39 -8.98
C MET A 313 8.29 4.59 -9.92
N THR A 314 8.56 4.44 -11.22
CA THR A 314 8.42 5.54 -12.19
C THR A 314 7.00 5.73 -12.73
N LEU A 315 6.10 4.78 -12.48
CA LEU A 315 4.72 4.79 -12.98
C LEU A 315 3.74 5.50 -12.03
N VAL A 316 4.17 5.78 -10.81
CA VAL A 316 3.41 6.48 -9.77
C VAL A 316 4.32 7.50 -9.09
N PRO A 317 3.79 8.56 -8.46
CA PRO A 317 4.61 9.61 -7.82
C PRO A 317 5.23 9.15 -6.49
N PHE A 318 5.83 7.95 -6.48
CA PHE A 318 6.30 7.28 -5.25
C PHE A 318 7.37 8.09 -4.52
N ASN A 319 8.42 8.53 -5.22
CA ASN A 319 9.51 9.28 -4.59
C ASN A 319 9.04 10.60 -4.00
N ALA A 320 8.12 11.28 -4.68
CA ALA A 320 7.57 12.54 -4.20
C ALA A 320 6.62 12.37 -3.00
N GLU A 321 5.88 11.25 -2.92
CA GLU A 321 4.81 11.08 -1.96
C GLU A 321 5.15 10.11 -0.80
N LEU A 322 5.99 9.10 -1.05
CA LEU A 322 6.27 8.03 -0.09
C LEU A 322 7.76 7.79 0.19
N ASN A 323 8.70 8.54 -0.45
CA ASN A 323 10.12 8.21 -0.35
C ASN A 323 10.99 9.47 -0.35
N ARG A 324 10.73 10.37 0.60
CA ARG A 324 11.47 11.64 0.70
C ARG A 324 12.59 11.55 1.70
N PHE A 325 13.84 11.50 1.20
CA PHE A 325 15.07 11.66 1.98
C PHE A 325 15.76 12.95 1.52
N ILE A 326 15.47 14.05 2.20
CA ILE A 326 15.73 15.40 1.73
C ILE A 326 17.06 15.93 2.28
N LEU A 327 17.89 16.48 1.40
CA LEU A 327 19.04 17.29 1.75
C LEU A 327 18.71 18.78 1.51
N VAL A 328 18.82 19.59 2.56
CA VAL A 328 18.74 21.05 2.50
C VAL A 328 20.13 21.60 2.79
N VAL A 329 20.61 22.54 1.96
CA VAL A 329 21.88 23.24 2.20
C VAL A 329 21.65 24.74 2.26
N THR A 330 22.02 25.34 3.39
CA THR A 330 21.88 26.77 3.64
C THR A 330 23.22 27.50 3.59
N ASN A 331 23.18 28.83 3.42
CA ASN A 331 24.35 29.69 3.41
C ASN A 331 25.47 29.26 2.43
N ALA A 332 25.04 28.70 1.29
CA ALA A 332 25.91 28.26 0.21
C ALA A 332 26.40 29.47 -0.60
N ALA A 333 27.72 29.73 -0.63
CA ALA A 333 28.31 30.87 -1.30
C ALA A 333 28.42 30.72 -2.82
N ALA A 334 28.78 29.51 -3.30
CA ALA A 334 28.95 29.25 -4.72
C ALA A 334 27.58 29.10 -5.43
N PRO A 335 27.47 29.36 -6.74
CA PRO A 335 26.21 29.18 -7.48
C PRO A 335 25.80 27.72 -7.69
N ARG A 336 26.76 26.81 -7.72
CA ARG A 336 26.55 25.37 -7.93
C ARG A 336 27.40 24.52 -7.01
N TYR A 337 26.89 23.34 -6.68
CA TYR A 337 27.57 22.34 -5.85
C TYR A 337 27.40 20.94 -6.44
N ILE A 338 28.41 20.14 -6.25
CA ILE A 338 28.36 18.68 -6.47
C ILE A 338 28.03 18.05 -5.12
N VAL A 339 26.95 17.29 -5.08
CA VAL A 339 26.62 16.41 -3.96
C VAL A 339 27.01 14.99 -4.34
N THR A 340 27.89 14.37 -3.55
CA THR A 340 28.29 12.97 -3.68
C THR A 340 27.66 12.16 -2.56
N TRP A 341 27.02 11.03 -2.90
CA TRP A 341 26.39 10.12 -1.95
C TRP A 341 26.59 8.67 -2.39
N GLY A 342 27.34 7.89 -1.60
CA GLY A 342 27.84 6.58 -2.01
C GLY A 342 28.80 6.71 -3.20
N SER A 343 28.57 5.94 -4.26
CA SER A 343 29.37 5.98 -5.50
C SER A 343 28.84 6.99 -6.54
N GLY A 344 27.69 7.62 -6.29
CA GLY A 344 27.05 8.54 -7.20
C GLY A 344 27.31 10.00 -6.87
N TYR A 345 27.17 10.89 -7.88
CA TYR A 345 27.20 12.34 -7.67
C TYR A 345 26.14 13.04 -8.53
N ARG A 346 25.70 14.21 -8.10
CA ARG A 346 24.77 15.10 -8.82
C ARG A 346 25.20 16.55 -8.65
N SER A 347 24.97 17.37 -9.67
CA SER A 347 25.19 18.82 -9.61
C SER A 347 23.86 19.53 -9.40
N TYR A 348 23.83 20.41 -8.39
CA TYR A 348 22.65 21.22 -8.06
C TYR A 348 23.02 22.69 -8.02
N THR A 349 22.04 23.55 -8.28
CA THR A 349 22.21 24.98 -7.99
C THR A 349 22.04 25.23 -6.49
N ARG A 350 22.57 26.34 -6.01
CA ARG A 350 22.37 26.81 -4.64
C ARG A 350 20.89 26.89 -4.27
N GLU A 351 20.05 27.37 -5.20
CA GLU A 351 18.61 27.51 -5.01
C GLU A 351 17.90 26.16 -4.90
N GLN A 352 18.31 25.15 -5.69
CA GLN A 352 17.81 23.77 -5.56
C GLN A 352 18.14 23.19 -4.18
N LEU A 353 19.38 23.34 -3.75
CA LEU A 353 19.82 22.86 -2.44
C LEU A 353 19.14 23.58 -1.27
N ALA A 354 18.94 24.89 -1.38
CA ALA A 354 18.23 25.68 -0.35
C ALA A 354 16.75 25.26 -0.25
N LYS A 355 16.14 24.85 -1.35
CA LYS A 355 14.75 24.35 -1.42
C LYS A 355 14.61 22.92 -0.92
N GLY A 356 15.70 22.18 -0.94
CA GLY A 356 15.75 20.75 -0.63
C GLY A 356 15.70 19.85 -1.89
N VAL A 357 16.60 18.89 -1.95
CA VAL A 357 16.68 17.88 -3.02
C VAL A 357 16.41 16.49 -2.44
N ASN A 358 15.69 15.65 -3.18
CA ASN A 358 15.36 14.31 -2.72
C ASN A 358 16.45 13.31 -3.13
N LEU A 359 17.33 12.99 -2.20
CA LEU A 359 18.44 12.06 -2.45
C LEU A 359 17.96 10.65 -2.82
N ALA A 360 16.81 10.20 -2.30
CA ALA A 360 16.25 8.89 -2.64
C ALA A 360 15.79 8.81 -4.10
N GLU A 361 15.36 9.92 -4.70
CA GLU A 361 14.98 10.02 -6.10
C GLU A 361 16.21 10.10 -7.01
N ASP A 362 17.17 10.95 -6.64
CA ASP A 362 18.30 11.29 -7.47
C ASP A 362 19.41 10.23 -7.48
N PHE A 363 19.49 9.39 -6.43
CA PHE A 363 20.53 8.38 -6.26
C PHE A 363 19.92 6.97 -6.16
N ALA A 364 19.66 6.33 -7.29
CA ALA A 364 19.06 4.99 -7.36
C ALA A 364 19.91 3.91 -6.63
N LEU A 365 21.24 4.01 -6.72
CA LEU A 365 22.19 3.28 -5.87
C LEU A 365 22.74 4.26 -4.85
N ASN A 366 22.62 3.92 -3.59
CA ASN A 366 22.99 4.78 -2.48
C ASN A 366 23.51 3.95 -1.29
N PRO A 367 24.05 4.55 -0.25
CA PRO A 367 24.65 3.81 0.88
C PRO A 367 23.71 2.84 1.61
N PHE A 368 22.39 2.97 1.43
CA PHE A 368 21.42 2.08 2.05
C PHE A 368 21.10 0.84 1.22
N SER A 369 21.46 0.80 -0.07
CA SER A 369 21.04 -0.26 -1.00
C SER A 369 21.36 -1.66 -0.50
N GLU A 370 22.56 -1.91 0.01
CA GLU A 370 22.95 -3.22 0.53
C GLU A 370 22.17 -3.60 1.81
N ALA A 371 21.98 -2.64 2.73
CA ALA A 371 21.18 -2.87 3.94
C ALA A 371 19.73 -3.14 3.62
N PHE A 372 19.17 -2.40 2.66
CA PHE A 372 17.84 -2.61 2.13
C PHE A 372 17.67 -4.02 1.54
N ASP A 373 18.61 -4.47 0.70
CA ASP A 373 18.56 -5.79 0.05
C ASP A 373 18.58 -6.92 1.09
N ARG A 374 19.31 -6.77 2.19
CA ARG A 374 19.29 -7.75 3.29
C ARG A 374 17.94 -7.84 3.97
N VAL A 375 17.30 -6.70 4.24
CA VAL A 375 15.96 -6.66 4.83
C VAL A 375 14.94 -7.26 3.88
N ASP A 376 14.97 -6.87 2.61
CA ASP A 376 14.05 -7.35 1.59
C ASP A 376 14.16 -8.88 1.37
N ALA A 377 15.37 -9.44 1.40
CA ALA A 377 15.61 -10.88 1.36
C ALA A 377 15.06 -11.62 2.59
N ALA A 378 15.20 -11.02 3.79
CA ALA A 378 14.63 -11.58 5.01
C ALA A 378 13.09 -11.58 5.00
N VAL A 379 12.48 -10.50 4.49
CA VAL A 379 11.02 -10.43 4.27
C VAL A 379 10.58 -11.52 3.29
N ALA A 380 11.29 -11.72 2.18
CA ALA A 380 10.98 -12.75 1.20
C ALA A 380 10.98 -14.16 1.83
N ALA A 381 12.00 -14.49 2.61
CA ALA A 381 12.12 -15.79 3.29
C ALA A 381 10.98 -15.99 4.29
N LYS A 382 10.65 -14.95 5.08
CA LYS A 382 9.56 -14.97 6.06
C LYS A 382 8.21 -15.21 5.37
N GLN A 383 7.87 -14.45 4.34
CA GLN A 383 6.59 -14.59 3.63
C GLN A 383 6.49 -15.93 2.89
N ALA A 384 7.59 -16.46 2.36
CA ALA A 384 7.61 -17.80 1.76
C ALA A 384 7.26 -18.88 2.81
N TYR A 385 7.80 -18.78 4.02
CA TYR A 385 7.44 -19.66 5.11
C TYR A 385 5.98 -19.49 5.53
N GLU A 386 5.46 -18.28 5.65
CA GLU A 386 4.07 -18.01 6.01
C GLU A 386 3.06 -18.62 5.02
N THR A 387 3.34 -18.53 3.72
CA THR A 387 2.54 -19.21 2.69
C THR A 387 2.55 -20.72 2.91
N ARG A 388 3.73 -21.34 3.13
CA ARG A 388 3.85 -22.76 3.43
C ARG A 388 3.12 -23.14 4.72
N GLN A 389 3.25 -22.33 5.78
CA GLN A 389 2.58 -22.55 7.06
C GLN A 389 1.08 -22.70 6.87
N VAL A 390 0.45 -21.71 6.21
CA VAL A 390 -1.01 -21.72 6.04
C VAL A 390 -1.43 -22.78 5.03
N LYS A 391 -0.89 -22.78 3.81
CA LYS A 391 -1.40 -23.64 2.73
C LYS A 391 -1.02 -25.10 2.86
N THR A 392 0.20 -25.39 3.30
CA THR A 392 0.72 -26.75 3.28
C THR A 392 0.61 -27.42 4.65
N LEU A 393 1.00 -26.72 5.72
CA LEU A 393 1.07 -27.35 7.03
C LEU A 393 -0.28 -27.33 7.75
N MET A 394 -0.96 -26.19 7.80
CA MET A 394 -2.27 -26.09 8.46
C MET A 394 -3.38 -26.82 7.71
N HIS A 395 -3.35 -26.84 6.37
CA HIS A 395 -4.31 -27.56 5.53
C HIS A 395 -3.82 -28.95 5.10
N GLY A 396 -2.64 -29.37 5.56
CA GLY A 396 -2.06 -30.69 5.36
C GLY A 396 -2.61 -31.75 6.34
N ASP A 397 -2.02 -32.96 6.32
CA ASP A 397 -2.46 -34.06 7.17
C ASP A 397 -2.23 -33.76 8.65
N GLU A 398 -1.12 -33.11 8.99
CA GLU A 398 -0.81 -32.70 10.37
C GLU A 398 -1.84 -31.70 10.92
N GLY A 399 -2.18 -30.68 10.14
CA GLY A 399 -3.19 -29.68 10.53
C GLY A 399 -4.59 -30.26 10.63
N ARG A 400 -4.94 -31.21 9.76
CA ARG A 400 -6.21 -31.96 9.86
C ARG A 400 -6.28 -32.89 11.06
N ALA A 401 -5.14 -33.47 11.47
CA ALA A 401 -5.06 -34.37 12.64
C ALA A 401 -5.11 -33.53 13.95
N ASP A 402 -4.32 -32.48 14.05
CA ASP A 402 -4.30 -31.55 15.22
C ASP A 402 -3.85 -30.16 14.79
N MET A 403 -4.82 -29.29 14.56
CA MET A 403 -4.60 -27.92 14.13
C MET A 403 -3.81 -27.11 15.17
N GLU A 404 -4.16 -27.24 16.46
CA GLU A 404 -3.54 -26.40 17.49
C GLU A 404 -2.09 -26.80 17.74
N ALA A 405 -1.77 -28.09 17.74
CA ALA A 405 -0.38 -28.55 17.82
C ALA A 405 0.43 -28.12 16.59
N THR A 406 -0.16 -28.22 15.38
CA THR A 406 0.47 -27.81 14.13
C THR A 406 0.76 -26.30 14.13
N VAL A 407 -0.19 -25.47 14.54
CA VAL A 407 0.00 -24.03 14.65
C VAL A 407 1.08 -23.71 15.68
N ALA A 408 1.04 -24.30 16.87
CA ALA A 408 2.03 -24.06 17.90
C ALA A 408 3.47 -24.40 17.46
N LEU A 409 3.63 -25.52 16.75
CA LEU A 409 4.93 -25.94 16.21
C LEU A 409 5.42 -25.00 15.10
N THR A 410 4.52 -24.67 14.16
CA THR A 410 4.88 -23.84 13.00
C THR A 410 5.11 -22.40 13.38
N GLU A 411 4.49 -21.87 14.47
CA GLU A 411 4.81 -20.54 15.02
C GLU A 411 6.23 -20.48 15.60
N LYS A 412 6.69 -21.55 16.28
CA LYS A 412 8.09 -21.61 16.73
C LYS A 412 9.07 -21.55 15.55
N ALA A 413 8.76 -22.26 14.47
CA ALA A 413 9.60 -22.22 13.26
C ALA A 413 9.52 -20.85 12.56
N ARG A 414 8.36 -20.19 12.56
CA ARG A 414 8.21 -18.85 12.04
C ARG A 414 9.05 -17.83 12.81
N GLN A 415 9.18 -17.99 14.11
CA GLN A 415 9.95 -17.05 14.95
C GLN A 415 11.39 -16.89 14.45
N PHE A 416 12.01 -17.96 13.94
CA PHE A 416 13.36 -17.88 13.31
C PHE A 416 13.41 -16.83 12.19
N TYR A 417 12.39 -16.77 11.34
CA TYR A 417 12.35 -15.78 10.24
C TYR A 417 12.04 -14.37 10.75
N VAL A 418 11.24 -14.24 11.80
CA VAL A 418 10.98 -12.94 12.44
C VAL A 418 12.25 -12.40 13.07
N ASP A 419 13.02 -13.23 13.76
CA ASP A 419 14.30 -12.84 14.38
C ASP A 419 15.34 -12.49 13.33
N ALA A 420 15.38 -13.25 12.22
CA ALA A 420 16.27 -12.96 11.08
C ALA A 420 15.95 -11.61 10.43
N LEU A 421 14.65 -11.27 10.28
CA LEU A 421 14.23 -9.98 9.76
C LEU A 421 14.63 -8.85 10.72
N ALA A 422 14.41 -9.02 12.02
CA ALA A 422 14.82 -8.04 13.02
C ALA A 422 16.34 -7.81 13.02
N ALA A 423 17.14 -8.87 12.87
CA ALA A 423 18.60 -8.82 12.79
C ALA A 423 19.11 -8.19 11.47
N ALA A 424 18.34 -8.24 10.39
CA ALA A 424 18.70 -7.62 9.11
C ALA A 424 18.58 -6.09 9.15
N MET A 425 17.72 -5.55 10.01
CA MET A 425 17.50 -4.11 10.17
C MET A 425 18.55 -3.51 11.10
N VAL A 426 19.62 -2.97 10.52
CA VAL A 426 20.75 -2.38 11.26
C VAL A 426 20.93 -0.92 10.88
N PRO A 427 21.38 -0.05 11.80
CA PRO A 427 21.70 1.34 11.46
C PRO A 427 22.78 1.43 10.39
N VAL A 428 22.63 2.37 9.45
CA VAL A 428 23.60 2.62 8.38
C VAL A 428 24.31 3.95 8.62
N THR A 429 25.65 3.89 8.70
CA THR A 429 26.47 5.10 8.71
C THR A 429 26.91 5.43 7.30
N HIS A 430 26.63 6.64 6.86
CA HIS A 430 26.93 7.11 5.51
C HIS A 430 27.44 8.55 5.51
N THR A 431 28.05 8.96 4.39
CA THR A 431 28.60 10.31 4.20
C THR A 431 27.94 10.96 2.99
N ILE A 432 27.52 12.21 3.17
CA ILE A 432 27.12 13.13 2.09
C ILE A 432 28.25 14.15 1.94
N LYS A 433 28.84 14.24 0.75
CA LYS A 433 29.88 15.24 0.44
C LYS A 433 29.30 16.33 -0.42
N ILE A 434 29.49 17.58 0.01
CA ILE A 434 28.98 18.79 -0.64
C ILE A 434 30.20 19.63 -1.05
N THR A 435 30.50 19.71 -2.33
CA THR A 435 31.67 20.41 -2.87
C THR A 435 31.25 21.52 -3.81
N ALA A 436 31.75 22.73 -3.59
CA ALA A 436 31.52 23.84 -4.50
C ALA A 436 32.06 23.48 -5.91
N GLN A 437 31.27 23.72 -6.93
CA GLN A 437 31.69 23.53 -8.32
C GLN A 437 32.37 24.79 -8.79
N SER A 438 33.62 24.68 -9.24
CA SER A 438 34.31 25.79 -9.90
C SER A 438 33.53 26.25 -11.13
N PRO A 439 33.55 27.55 -11.45
CA PRO A 439 32.88 28.13 -12.61
C PRO A 439 33.26 27.46 -13.93
#